data_4c46e0632fdcf6aa4e202a36212f02f4
#
_entry.id   4c46e0632fdcf6aa4e202a36212f02f4
#
_cell.length_a   1.000
_cell.length_b   1.000
_cell.length_c   1.000
_cell.angle_alpha   90.00
_cell.angle_beta   90.00
_cell.angle_gamma   90.00
#
_symmetry.space_group_name_H-M   'P 1'
#
loop_
_entity.id
_entity.type
_entity.pdbx_description
1 polymer ?
#
loop_
_entity_poly.entity_id
_entity_poly.type
_entity_poly.pdbx_seq_one_letter_code
_entity_poly.pdbx_strand_id
1 'polypeptide(L)'
;MNLHSFNPTNRGINLLWLAAIALLVSGIGFAENSYGAAAEEIDTSANVAMKRFYKQVKGAKEFVRGAKGLLIMPNVKKAAFIIGGEYGEGALRIGGKTVGYYNIVSGSFGLQIGAQAKDIIIAFMTREALDGFRSSQGWEAGVDGNVALITIGAGERVDTRTIKDPIVGFVFDVKGLMADISLKGAKFTKLNK
;
A
#
# COMPACT_ATOMS: atom_id res chain seq x y z
N MET A 1 -71.89 -25.35 20.32
CA MET A 1 -71.22 -26.26 19.42
C MET A 1 -70.29 -25.41 18.54
N ASN A 2 -69.06 -25.43 18.72
CA ASN A 2 -67.83 -25.25 17.93
C ASN A 2 -66.72 -24.57 18.72
N LEU A 3 -65.80 -25.43 19.10
CA LEU A 3 -64.54 -25.13 19.64
C LEU A 3 -63.64 -24.51 18.54
N HIS A 4 -63.05 -23.33 18.74
CA HIS A 4 -61.96 -22.84 17.92
C HIS A 4 -60.64 -23.04 18.67
N SER A 5 -59.82 -23.86 18.05
CA SER A 5 -58.50 -24.27 18.49
C SER A 5 -57.54 -23.07 18.59
N PHE A 6 -56.84 -23.03 19.73
CA PHE A 6 -55.73 -22.14 20.00
C PHE A 6 -54.51 -22.69 19.28
N ASN A 7 -53.92 -21.93 18.39
CA ASN A 7 -52.67 -22.30 17.67
C ASN A 7 -51.46 -21.65 18.32
N PRO A 8 -50.51 -22.42 18.93
CA PRO A 8 -49.32 -21.88 19.56
C PRO A 8 -48.12 -21.97 18.64
N THR A 9 -48.00 -21.11 17.63
CA THR A 9 -46.82 -21.08 16.72
C THR A 9 -46.15 -19.73 16.59
N ASN A 10 -46.01 -18.97 17.67
CA ASN A 10 -45.34 -17.68 17.60
C ASN A 10 -44.24 -17.47 18.69
N ARG A 11 -43.62 -18.54 19.20
CA ARG A 11 -42.52 -18.43 20.16
C ARG A 11 -41.12 -18.63 19.56
N GLY A 12 -41.01 -19.09 18.31
CA GLY A 12 -39.72 -19.39 17.68
C GLY A 12 -39.02 -18.18 17.02
N ILE A 13 -39.79 -17.14 16.68
CA ILE A 13 -39.27 -16.02 15.91
C ILE A 13 -38.44 -15.05 16.77
N ASN A 14 -38.79 -14.90 18.05
CA ASN A 14 -38.09 -13.93 18.92
C ASN A 14 -36.71 -14.39 19.41
N LEU A 15 -36.40 -15.67 19.40
CA LEU A 15 -35.11 -16.19 19.84
C LEU A 15 -34.06 -16.03 18.74
N LEU A 16 -34.44 -16.14 17.46
CA LEU A 16 -33.57 -15.96 16.32
C LEU A 16 -33.17 -14.49 16.10
N TRP A 17 -34.07 -13.56 16.39
CA TRP A 17 -33.76 -12.11 16.32
C TRP A 17 -32.84 -11.66 17.46
N LEU A 18 -32.94 -12.21 18.65
CA LEU A 18 -32.06 -11.92 19.77
C LEU A 18 -30.64 -12.47 19.53
N ALA A 19 -30.51 -13.63 18.89
CA ALA A 19 -29.20 -14.17 18.49
C ALA A 19 -28.52 -13.35 17.38
N ALA A 20 -29.30 -12.81 16.44
CA ALA A 20 -28.78 -11.96 15.38
C ALA A 20 -28.29 -10.59 15.89
N ILE A 21 -28.97 -10.01 16.89
CA ILE A 21 -28.55 -8.75 17.53
C ILE A 21 -27.30 -8.96 18.40
N ALA A 22 -27.19 -10.10 19.10
CA ALA A 22 -25.99 -10.42 19.89
C ALA A 22 -24.73 -10.62 19.03
N LEU A 23 -24.88 -11.12 17.78
CA LEU A 23 -23.77 -11.26 16.83
C LEU A 23 -23.33 -9.91 16.23
N LEU A 24 -24.22 -8.93 16.12
CA LEU A 24 -23.90 -7.59 15.62
C LEU A 24 -23.15 -6.74 16.66
N VAL A 25 -23.40 -6.94 17.96
CA VAL A 25 -22.74 -6.16 19.03
C VAL A 25 -21.34 -6.68 19.34
N SER A 26 -21.06 -7.97 19.13
CA SER A 26 -19.70 -8.54 19.31
C SER A 26 -18.71 -8.18 18.20
N GLY A 27 -19.18 -7.66 17.05
CA GLY A 27 -18.33 -7.25 15.92
C GLY A 27 -17.63 -5.91 16.07
N ILE A 28 -18.08 -5.05 16.98
CA ILE A 28 -17.58 -3.67 17.10
C ILE A 28 -16.26 -3.59 17.89
N GLY A 29 -15.99 -4.54 18.79
CA GLY A 29 -14.78 -4.55 19.63
C GLY A 29 -13.50 -5.06 18.94
N PHE A 30 -13.60 -5.71 17.77
CA PHE A 30 -12.43 -6.27 17.08
C PHE A 30 -11.83 -5.34 16.02
N ALA A 31 -12.53 -4.27 15.63
CA ALA A 31 -12.07 -3.40 14.54
C ALA A 31 -10.87 -2.54 14.94
N GLU A 32 -10.82 -1.98 16.13
CA GLU A 32 -9.74 -1.09 16.59
C GLU A 32 -8.40 -1.84 16.75
N ASN A 33 -8.43 -3.05 17.30
CA ASN A 33 -7.21 -3.88 17.41
C ASN A 33 -6.70 -4.35 16.03
N SER A 34 -7.59 -4.55 15.06
CA SER A 34 -7.22 -4.95 13.71
C SER A 34 -6.51 -3.83 12.93
N TYR A 35 -6.94 -2.57 13.11
CA TYR A 35 -6.30 -1.43 12.46
C TYR A 35 -4.90 -1.16 13.03
N GLY A 36 -4.72 -1.23 14.34
CA GLY A 36 -3.42 -1.08 14.99
C GLY A 36 -2.44 -2.17 14.58
N ALA A 37 -2.86 -3.42 14.56
CA ALA A 37 -2.05 -4.55 14.13
C ALA A 37 -1.64 -4.43 12.66
N ALA A 38 -2.56 -4.00 11.78
CA ALA A 38 -2.25 -3.77 10.37
C ALA A 38 -1.26 -2.61 10.16
N ALA A 39 -1.34 -1.54 10.94
CA ALA A 39 -0.40 -0.43 10.91
C ALA A 39 1.02 -0.86 11.33
N GLU A 40 1.14 -1.63 12.41
CA GLU A 40 2.41 -2.18 12.90
C GLU A 40 3.04 -3.15 11.89
N GLU A 41 2.24 -3.96 11.22
CA GLU A 41 2.71 -4.86 10.16
C GLU A 41 3.28 -4.09 8.97
N ILE A 42 2.61 -3.00 8.54
CA ILE A 42 3.12 -2.13 7.47
C ILE A 42 4.44 -1.48 7.89
N ASP A 43 4.54 -0.96 9.11
CA ASP A 43 5.76 -0.34 9.61
C ASP A 43 6.91 -1.33 9.70
N THR A 44 6.64 -2.55 10.14
CA THR A 44 7.62 -3.64 10.19
C THR A 44 8.10 -3.99 8.79
N SER A 45 7.18 -4.16 7.85
CA SER A 45 7.51 -4.44 6.45
C SER A 45 8.29 -3.31 5.79
N ALA A 46 7.92 -2.05 6.05
CA ALA A 46 8.64 -0.87 5.59
C ALA A 46 10.08 -0.81 6.15
N ASN A 47 10.28 -1.18 7.43
CA ASN A 47 11.61 -1.28 8.03
C ASN A 47 12.48 -2.33 7.32
N VAL A 48 11.88 -3.49 6.99
CA VAL A 48 12.58 -4.54 6.25
C VAL A 48 12.95 -4.09 4.84
N ALA A 49 12.01 -3.44 4.12
CA ALA A 49 12.28 -2.88 2.80
C ALA A 49 13.39 -1.83 2.82
N MET A 50 13.40 -0.94 3.82
CA MET A 50 14.48 0.05 3.98
C MET A 50 15.85 -0.61 4.23
N LYS A 51 15.90 -1.68 5.02
CA LYS A 51 17.15 -2.44 5.21
C LYS A 51 17.64 -3.06 3.91
N ARG A 52 16.72 -3.63 3.09
CA ARG A 52 17.06 -4.15 1.76
C ARG A 52 17.59 -3.05 0.85
N PHE A 53 16.91 -1.90 0.82
CA PHE A 53 17.30 -0.74 0.05
C PHE A 53 18.73 -0.28 0.36
N TYR A 54 19.04 -0.09 1.62
CA TYR A 54 20.40 0.28 2.04
C TYR A 54 21.48 -0.76 1.71
N LYS A 55 21.10 -2.04 1.64
CA LYS A 55 22.01 -3.13 1.28
C LYS A 55 22.25 -3.20 -0.24
N GLN A 56 21.20 -3.00 -1.03
CA GLN A 56 21.24 -3.21 -2.48
C GLN A 56 21.68 -1.97 -3.25
N VAL A 57 21.41 -0.77 -2.71
CA VAL A 57 21.63 0.50 -3.40
C VAL A 57 22.79 1.24 -2.77
N LYS A 58 23.87 1.38 -3.52
CA LYS A 58 25.01 2.21 -3.07
C LYS A 58 24.61 3.69 -3.12
N GLY A 59 24.91 4.43 -2.03
CA GLY A 59 24.53 5.84 -1.91
C GLY A 59 23.10 6.08 -1.38
N ALA A 60 22.33 5.02 -1.12
CA ALA A 60 20.97 5.14 -0.62
C ALA A 60 20.86 5.97 0.67
N LYS A 61 21.82 5.84 1.60
CA LYS A 61 21.80 6.58 2.87
C LYS A 61 21.94 8.09 2.65
N GLU A 62 22.84 8.49 1.79
CA GLU A 62 23.09 9.89 1.41
C GLU A 62 21.87 10.46 0.71
N PHE A 63 21.29 9.69 -0.22
CA PHE A 63 20.09 10.09 -0.94
C PHE A 63 18.90 10.31 0.01
N VAL A 64 18.62 9.36 0.89
CA VAL A 64 17.52 9.43 1.86
C VAL A 64 17.64 10.65 2.79
N ARG A 65 18.89 11.05 3.18
CA ARG A 65 19.09 12.27 3.98
C ARG A 65 18.65 13.56 3.29
N GLY A 66 18.71 13.60 1.95
CA GLY A 66 18.25 14.74 1.14
C GLY A 66 16.73 14.82 0.99
N ALA A 67 16.04 13.71 1.12
CA ALA A 67 14.60 13.62 0.90
C ALA A 67 13.80 14.31 2.02
N LYS A 68 12.73 15.00 1.64
CA LYS A 68 11.76 15.63 2.56
C LYS A 68 10.76 14.64 3.10
N GLY A 69 10.49 13.57 2.35
CA GLY A 69 9.65 12.44 2.74
C GLY A 69 9.95 11.21 1.89
N LEU A 70 9.63 10.04 2.44
CA LEU A 70 9.79 8.74 1.78
C LEU A 70 8.49 7.98 1.89
N LEU A 71 7.90 7.61 0.75
CA LEU A 71 6.83 6.64 0.71
C LEU A 71 7.46 5.27 0.43
N ILE A 72 7.31 4.34 1.38
CA ILE A 72 7.91 3.02 1.34
C ILE A 72 6.79 2.01 1.13
N MET A 73 6.79 1.35 -0.01
CA MET A 73 5.79 0.36 -0.43
C MET A 73 6.46 -1.02 -0.51
N PRO A 74 6.47 -1.80 0.58
CA PRO A 74 7.05 -3.12 0.61
C PRO A 74 6.16 -4.15 -0.08
N ASN A 75 6.76 -5.15 -0.73
CA ASN A 75 6.06 -6.31 -1.28
C ASN A 75 4.84 -5.96 -2.14
N VAL A 76 4.95 -4.94 -3.00
CA VAL A 76 3.90 -4.65 -3.99
C VAL A 76 3.74 -5.86 -4.89
N LYS A 77 2.55 -6.48 -4.84
CA LYS A 77 2.25 -7.71 -5.54
C LYS A 77 1.53 -7.42 -6.85
N LYS A 78 1.92 -8.13 -7.89
CA LYS A 78 1.22 -8.14 -9.17
C LYS A 78 0.58 -9.51 -9.34
N ALA A 79 -0.72 -9.52 -9.58
CA ALA A 79 -1.47 -10.71 -9.96
C ALA A 79 -2.09 -10.48 -11.33
N ALA A 80 -1.85 -11.39 -12.27
CA ALA A 80 -2.37 -11.30 -13.62
C ALA A 80 -2.82 -12.67 -14.15
N PHE A 81 -4.05 -12.70 -14.68
CA PHE A 81 -4.48 -13.78 -15.57
C PHE A 81 -4.75 -13.26 -16.99
N ILE A 82 -5.54 -12.23 -17.17
CA ILE A 82 -5.81 -11.59 -18.47
C ILE A 82 -5.81 -10.07 -18.30
N ILE A 83 -6.29 -9.59 -17.16
CA ILE A 83 -6.20 -8.20 -16.73
C ILE A 83 -5.41 -8.26 -15.43
N GLY A 84 -4.24 -7.64 -15.41
CA GLY A 84 -3.36 -7.61 -14.25
C GLY A 84 -3.52 -6.32 -13.46
N GLY A 85 -3.39 -6.43 -12.15
CA GLY A 85 -3.31 -5.29 -11.25
C GLY A 85 -2.17 -5.45 -10.27
N GLU A 86 -1.61 -4.33 -9.85
CA GLU A 86 -0.67 -4.28 -8.74
C GLU A 86 -1.36 -3.70 -7.52
N TYR A 87 -1.07 -4.28 -6.36
CA TYR A 87 -1.54 -3.81 -5.06
C TYR A 87 -0.44 -3.95 -4.02
N GLY A 88 -0.34 -2.97 -3.16
CA GLY A 88 0.51 -2.99 -1.98
C GLY A 88 0.11 -1.92 -1.00
N GLU A 89 0.52 -2.08 0.25
CA GLU A 89 0.36 -1.08 1.30
C GLU A 89 1.72 -0.64 1.81
N GLY A 90 1.81 0.62 2.25
CA GLY A 90 3.08 1.18 2.70
C GLY A 90 2.93 2.38 3.59
N ALA A 91 4.06 2.89 4.06
CA ALA A 91 4.14 3.98 5.02
C ALA A 91 4.84 5.21 4.41
N LEU A 92 4.25 6.38 4.59
CA LEU A 92 4.91 7.65 4.35
C LEU A 92 5.68 8.07 5.60
N ARG A 93 6.98 8.32 5.46
CA ARG A 93 7.86 8.75 6.54
C ARG A 93 8.43 10.14 6.29
N ILE A 94 8.39 10.98 7.32
CA ILE A 94 9.01 12.30 7.35
C ILE A 94 9.93 12.34 8.57
N GLY A 95 11.20 12.68 8.37
CA GLY A 95 12.18 12.67 9.45
C GLY A 95 12.32 11.30 10.15
N GLY A 96 12.09 10.21 9.41
CA GLY A 96 12.18 8.84 9.92
C GLY A 96 10.91 8.34 10.65
N LYS A 97 9.91 9.19 10.88
CA LYS A 97 8.66 8.84 11.56
C LYS A 97 7.54 8.60 10.56
N THR A 98 6.73 7.58 10.76
CA THR A 98 5.52 7.34 9.96
C THR A 98 4.48 8.42 10.23
N VAL A 99 3.98 9.06 9.17
CA VAL A 99 2.98 10.16 9.22
C VAL A 99 1.70 9.80 8.47
N GLY A 100 1.62 8.63 7.87
CA GLY A 100 0.44 8.12 7.21
C GLY A 100 0.71 6.83 6.46
N TYR A 101 -0.34 6.11 6.15
CA TYR A 101 -0.32 4.86 5.40
C TYR A 101 -1.02 5.06 4.07
N TYR A 102 -0.56 4.35 3.05
CA TYR A 102 -1.07 4.46 1.69
C TYR A 102 -1.14 3.09 1.05
N ASN A 103 -2.08 2.91 0.13
CA ASN A 103 -2.02 1.81 -0.82
C ASN A 103 -1.54 2.31 -2.18
N ILE A 104 -1.03 1.38 -2.99
CA ILE A 104 -0.80 1.55 -4.42
C ILE A 104 -1.74 0.60 -5.16
N VAL A 105 -2.40 1.14 -6.19
CA VAL A 105 -3.18 0.37 -7.16
C VAL A 105 -2.72 0.80 -8.55
N SER A 106 -2.34 -0.15 -9.39
CA SER A 106 -2.10 0.13 -10.81
C SER A 106 -2.73 -0.97 -11.67
N GLY A 107 -3.28 -0.58 -12.82
CA GLY A 107 -3.75 -1.50 -13.84
C GLY A 107 -2.62 -1.83 -14.83
N SER A 108 -2.50 -3.08 -15.23
CA SER A 108 -1.63 -3.47 -16.34
C SER A 108 -2.40 -4.34 -17.31
N PHE A 109 -2.32 -4.01 -18.59
CA PHE A 109 -2.83 -4.82 -19.68
C PHE A 109 -1.68 -5.63 -20.26
N GLY A 110 -1.84 -6.95 -20.33
CA GLY A 110 -0.86 -7.83 -20.97
C GLY A 110 -0.94 -9.27 -20.43
N LEU A 111 -0.60 -10.22 -21.28
CA LEU A 111 -0.45 -11.63 -20.92
C LEU A 111 0.81 -11.80 -20.07
N GLN A 112 0.67 -11.70 -18.75
CA GLN A 112 1.73 -11.99 -17.79
C GLN A 112 1.27 -13.13 -16.89
N ILE A 113 1.95 -14.26 -17.00
CA ILE A 113 1.66 -15.46 -16.22
C ILE A 113 2.58 -15.45 -14.99
N GLY A 114 2.00 -15.41 -13.80
CA GLY A 114 2.73 -15.60 -12.54
C GLY A 114 2.49 -14.50 -11.51
N ALA A 115 2.81 -14.82 -10.26
CA ALA A 115 2.85 -13.85 -9.17
C ALA A 115 4.21 -13.16 -9.15
N GLN A 116 4.20 -11.85 -9.06
CA GLN A 116 5.40 -11.02 -8.97
C GLN A 116 5.32 -10.16 -7.72
N ALA A 117 6.46 -9.82 -7.16
CA ALA A 117 6.56 -8.89 -6.05
C ALA A 117 7.77 -7.99 -6.22
N LYS A 118 7.66 -6.75 -5.75
CA LYS A 118 8.73 -5.75 -5.76
C LYS A 118 8.60 -4.82 -4.56
N ASP A 119 9.70 -4.24 -4.15
CA ASP A 119 9.69 -3.11 -3.23
C ASP A 119 9.78 -1.80 -4.03
N ILE A 120 9.05 -0.78 -3.59
CA ILE A 120 9.08 0.55 -4.18
C ILE A 120 9.37 1.56 -3.07
N ILE A 121 10.30 2.48 -3.32
CA ILE A 121 10.49 3.66 -2.50
C ILE A 121 10.33 4.88 -3.37
N ILE A 122 9.40 5.79 -3.00
CA ILE A 122 9.26 7.10 -3.63
C ILE A 122 9.82 8.14 -2.68
N ALA A 123 10.86 8.84 -3.14
CA ALA A 123 11.50 9.92 -2.42
C ALA A 123 11.00 11.27 -2.94
N PHE A 124 10.45 12.08 -2.07
CA PHE A 124 10.06 13.46 -2.33
C PHE A 124 11.25 14.36 -1.97
N MET A 125 11.90 14.93 -2.98
CA MET A 125 13.14 15.71 -2.81
C MET A 125 12.84 17.16 -2.44
N THR A 126 11.65 17.65 -2.78
CA THR A 126 11.20 19.01 -2.43
C THR A 126 9.99 18.99 -1.51
N ARG A 127 9.75 20.10 -0.81
CA ARG A 127 8.56 20.24 0.06
C ARG A 127 7.29 20.32 -0.77
N GLU A 128 7.32 21.04 -1.87
CA GLU A 128 6.21 21.23 -2.79
C GLU A 128 5.72 19.87 -3.32
N ALA A 129 6.62 18.98 -3.70
CA ALA A 129 6.29 17.64 -4.17
C ALA A 129 5.67 16.78 -3.05
N LEU A 130 6.22 16.85 -1.83
CA LEU A 130 5.70 16.13 -0.67
C LEU A 130 4.31 16.65 -0.27
N ASP A 131 4.13 17.95 -0.22
CA ASP A 131 2.86 18.58 0.18
C ASP A 131 1.79 18.34 -0.87
N GLY A 132 2.13 18.41 -2.17
CA GLY A 132 1.22 18.04 -3.26
C GLY A 132 0.75 16.59 -3.16
N PHE A 133 1.66 15.65 -2.86
CA PHE A 133 1.29 14.26 -2.62
C PHE A 133 0.35 14.10 -1.42
N ARG A 134 0.65 14.75 -0.29
CA ARG A 134 -0.12 14.62 0.96
C ARG A 134 -1.51 15.26 0.91
N SER A 135 -1.67 16.32 0.13
CA SER A 135 -2.95 17.04 -0.01
C SER A 135 -3.90 16.35 -1.00
N SER A 136 -3.40 15.47 -1.87
CA SER A 136 -4.22 14.71 -2.79
C SER A 136 -4.97 13.58 -2.08
N GLN A 137 -6.25 13.40 -2.41
CA GLN A 137 -7.05 12.25 -1.93
C GLN A 137 -6.79 10.97 -2.72
N GLY A 138 -6.05 11.06 -3.82
CA GLY A 138 -5.66 9.94 -4.66
C GLY A 138 -4.66 10.43 -5.70
N TRP A 139 -3.38 10.39 -5.33
CA TRP A 139 -2.29 10.86 -6.18
C TRP A 139 -1.95 9.84 -7.26
N GLU A 140 -1.84 10.27 -8.51
CA GLU A 140 -1.55 9.42 -9.66
C GLU A 140 -0.21 9.79 -10.29
N ALA A 141 0.69 8.81 -10.38
CA ALA A 141 2.00 9.00 -10.99
C ALA A 141 1.89 9.23 -12.51
N GLY A 142 2.51 10.30 -12.98
CA GLY A 142 2.47 10.75 -14.38
C GLY A 142 1.31 11.69 -14.70
N VAL A 143 0.38 11.91 -13.76
CA VAL A 143 -0.73 12.88 -13.85
C VAL A 143 -0.51 14.00 -12.85
N ASP A 144 -0.49 13.68 -11.54
CA ASP A 144 -0.31 14.65 -10.46
C ASP A 144 1.16 15.01 -10.22
N GLY A 145 2.07 14.19 -10.71
CA GLY A 145 3.51 14.43 -10.65
C GLY A 145 4.31 13.38 -11.40
N ASN A 146 5.39 13.83 -12.04
CA ASN A 146 6.31 12.92 -12.70
C ASN A 146 7.24 12.27 -11.68
N VAL A 147 7.41 10.96 -11.80
CA VAL A 147 8.36 10.17 -11.00
C VAL A 147 9.52 9.76 -11.89
N ALA A 148 10.73 10.25 -11.58
CA ALA A 148 11.95 9.73 -12.18
C ALA A 148 12.20 8.33 -11.65
N LEU A 149 11.95 7.31 -12.46
CA LEU A 149 12.01 5.92 -12.02
C LEU A 149 13.40 5.35 -12.23
N ILE A 150 13.95 4.76 -11.17
CA ILE A 150 15.23 4.06 -11.15
C ILE A 150 14.94 2.60 -10.80
N THR A 151 15.20 1.71 -11.74
CA THR A 151 15.15 0.27 -11.51
C THR A 151 16.53 -0.20 -11.10
N ILE A 152 16.62 -0.89 -9.98
CA ILE A 152 17.90 -1.33 -9.43
C ILE A 152 18.07 -2.81 -9.71
N GLY A 153 19.02 -3.10 -10.58
CA GLY A 153 19.59 -4.41 -10.78
C GLY A 153 20.60 -4.76 -9.68
N ALA A 154 20.94 -6.03 -9.54
CA ALA A 154 21.95 -6.47 -8.59
C ALA A 154 23.31 -5.80 -8.86
N GLY A 155 23.75 -4.94 -7.94
CA GLY A 155 25.06 -4.29 -7.99
C GLY A 155 25.11 -2.89 -8.61
N GLU A 156 24.01 -2.31 -9.04
CA GLU A 156 23.97 -0.94 -9.54
C GLU A 156 24.23 0.12 -8.46
N ARG A 157 24.92 1.18 -8.87
CA ARG A 157 25.15 2.36 -8.04
C ARG A 157 24.23 3.47 -8.48
N VAL A 158 23.50 4.05 -7.56
CA VAL A 158 22.79 5.29 -7.78
C VAL A 158 23.74 6.45 -7.49
N ASP A 159 24.08 7.25 -8.51
CA ASP A 159 24.76 8.53 -8.28
C ASP A 159 23.70 9.59 -7.95
N THR A 160 23.54 9.86 -6.67
CA THR A 160 22.55 10.80 -6.17
C THR A 160 22.82 12.25 -6.56
N ARG A 161 24.04 12.58 -6.99
CA ARG A 161 24.42 13.94 -7.36
C ARG A 161 23.86 14.39 -8.71
N THR A 162 23.47 13.44 -9.55
CA THR A 162 22.90 13.72 -10.88
C THR A 162 21.38 13.80 -10.90
N ILE A 163 20.72 13.35 -9.83
CA ILE A 163 19.25 13.29 -9.74
C ILE A 163 18.75 14.65 -9.24
N LYS A 164 18.10 15.40 -10.12
CA LYS A 164 17.51 16.72 -9.81
C LYS A 164 15.99 16.70 -9.79
N ASP A 165 15.38 15.54 -10.02
CA ASP A 165 13.95 15.41 -10.08
C ASP A 165 13.32 15.61 -8.69
N PRO A 166 12.18 16.31 -8.61
CA PRO A 166 11.50 16.56 -7.33
C PRO A 166 10.90 15.29 -6.71
N ILE A 167 10.62 14.26 -7.53
CA ILE A 167 10.12 12.97 -7.12
C ILE A 167 10.92 11.87 -7.80
N VAL A 168 11.51 10.99 -7.00
CA VAL A 168 12.34 9.87 -7.50
C VAL A 168 11.78 8.56 -6.96
N GLY A 169 11.53 7.62 -7.85
CA GLY A 169 11.07 6.27 -7.52
C GLY A 169 12.19 5.24 -7.67
N PHE A 170 12.38 4.38 -6.69
CA PHE A 170 13.26 3.23 -6.77
C PHE A 170 12.43 1.96 -6.75
N VAL A 171 12.68 1.07 -7.72
CA VAL A 171 12.13 -0.28 -7.73
C VAL A 171 13.26 -1.27 -7.56
N PHE A 172 13.15 -2.14 -6.58
CA PHE A 172 14.18 -3.12 -6.21
C PHE A 172 13.56 -4.38 -5.58
N ASP A 173 14.38 -5.35 -5.22
CA ASP A 173 13.97 -6.67 -4.68
C ASP A 173 12.89 -7.35 -5.53
N VAL A 174 13.04 -7.23 -6.85
CA VAL A 174 12.09 -7.77 -7.84
C VAL A 174 12.13 -9.29 -7.81
N LYS A 175 10.97 -9.91 -7.62
CA LYS A 175 10.76 -11.37 -7.65
C LYS A 175 9.83 -11.72 -8.80
N GLY A 176 10.21 -12.75 -9.55
CA GLY A 176 9.49 -13.15 -10.76
C GLY A 176 10.01 -12.46 -12.02
N LEU A 177 9.45 -12.85 -13.18
CA LEU A 177 9.81 -12.26 -14.47
C LEU A 177 9.07 -10.92 -14.65
N MET A 178 9.77 -9.81 -14.49
CA MET A 178 9.26 -8.47 -14.77
C MET A 178 9.88 -7.94 -16.06
N ALA A 179 9.09 -7.90 -17.13
CA ALA A 179 9.54 -7.38 -18.42
C ALA A 179 9.39 -5.85 -18.52
N ASP A 180 8.44 -5.26 -17.78
CA ASP A 180 8.15 -3.82 -17.81
C ASP A 180 7.87 -3.30 -16.41
N ILE A 181 8.65 -2.32 -15.99
CA ILE A 181 8.52 -1.67 -14.68
C ILE A 181 8.19 -0.20 -14.95
N SER A 182 6.94 0.17 -14.71
CA SER A 182 6.46 1.53 -14.80
C SER A 182 5.62 1.87 -13.58
N LEU A 183 5.68 3.13 -13.15
CA LEU A 183 4.76 3.68 -12.16
C LEU A 183 3.70 4.59 -12.80
N LYS A 184 3.76 4.82 -14.10
CA LYS A 184 2.79 5.67 -14.80
C LYS A 184 1.38 5.08 -14.68
N GLY A 185 0.42 5.90 -14.21
CA GLY A 185 -0.94 5.47 -13.94
C GLY A 185 -1.12 4.73 -12.62
N ALA A 186 -0.06 4.58 -11.80
CA ALA A 186 -0.19 4.05 -10.47
C ALA A 186 -0.84 5.09 -9.54
N LYS A 187 -1.92 4.69 -8.88
CA LYS A 187 -2.69 5.53 -7.96
C LYS A 187 -2.35 5.19 -6.51
N PHE A 188 -2.01 6.21 -5.76
CA PHE A 188 -1.71 6.12 -4.33
C PHE A 188 -2.83 6.76 -3.53
N THR A 189 -3.46 6.00 -2.65
CA THR A 189 -4.59 6.47 -1.83
C THR A 189 -4.25 6.33 -0.35
N LYS A 190 -4.55 7.38 0.43
CA LYS A 190 -4.33 7.36 1.87
C LYS A 190 -5.26 6.38 2.56
N LEU A 191 -4.72 5.61 3.49
CA LEU A 191 -5.45 4.66 4.32
C LEU A 191 -5.73 5.27 5.71
N ASN A 192 -6.91 4.99 6.24
CA ASN A 192 -7.26 5.31 7.62
C ASN A 192 -6.82 4.15 8.52
N LYS A 193 -5.62 4.27 9.10
CA LYS A 193 -5.03 3.26 9.99
C LYS A 193 -4.40 3.92 11.21
#